data_5ad814e65830f0cefff1c6e4f44fb5e2
#
_entry.id   5ad814e65830f0cefff1c6e4f44fb5e2
#
_cell.length_a   1.000
_cell.length_b   1.000
_cell.length_c   1.000
_cell.angle_alpha   90.00
_cell.angle_beta   90.00
_cell.angle_gamma   90.00
#
_symmetry.space_group_name_H-M   'P 1'
#
loop_
_entity.id
_entity.type
_entity.pdbx_description
1 polymer ?
#
loop_
_entity_poly.entity_id
_entity_poly.type
_entity_poly.pdbx_seq_one_letter_code
_entity_poly.pdbx_strand_id
1 'polypeptide(L)'
;DFKENSQKRNFSKLVLNSLLGKFSQRSDHVINKVVSSEADISKYFYSKTFTISDIFALNKYFCHIQLKRKRKTLLNPNLRTNCIIGAQVVSYSREFMHQKMLELEKLNSKILYMDTDSLIFSLKNYQNVPFKMSPCFGDFKYEIPLDCQILSYFSLGPKNFAIQFSQNGVLKDIVKLRGVTLSNELNKKIIDSKTYDVYLKS
;
A
#
# COMPACT_ATOMS: atom_id res chain seq x y z
N ASP A 1 -24.08 -2.35 -14.59
CA ASP A 1 -23.06 -3.37 -14.85
C ASP A 1 -21.67 -2.80 -14.66
N PHE A 2 -21.00 -3.22 -13.54
CA PHE A 2 -19.67 -2.75 -13.21
C PHE A 2 -18.57 -3.36 -14.09
N LYS A 3 -18.87 -4.34 -14.93
CA LYS A 3 -17.91 -5.00 -15.82
C LYS A 3 -17.48 -4.12 -17.00
N GLU A 4 -18.38 -3.30 -17.51
CA GLU A 4 -18.15 -2.52 -18.74
C GLU A 4 -17.53 -1.14 -18.48
N ASN A 5 -17.63 -0.59 -17.27
CA ASN A 5 -17.14 0.75 -16.97
C ASN A 5 -15.96 0.72 -15.99
N SER A 6 -14.75 0.63 -16.54
CA SER A 6 -13.50 0.65 -15.76
C SER A 6 -13.35 1.90 -14.86
N GLN A 7 -13.92 3.03 -15.28
CA GLN A 7 -13.87 4.28 -14.51
C GLN A 7 -14.75 4.20 -13.25
N LYS A 8 -15.98 3.70 -13.36
CA LYS A 8 -16.87 3.49 -12.22
C LYS A 8 -16.28 2.51 -11.21
N ARG A 9 -15.65 1.44 -11.69
CA ARG A 9 -14.95 0.47 -10.84
C ARG A 9 -13.80 1.10 -10.09
N ASN A 10 -12.94 1.86 -10.79
CA ASN A 10 -11.81 2.54 -10.17
C ASN A 10 -12.26 3.57 -9.15
N PHE A 11 -13.33 4.32 -9.44
CA PHE A 11 -13.92 5.26 -8.50
C PHE A 11 -14.45 4.55 -7.25
N SER A 12 -15.20 3.45 -7.40
CA SER A 12 -15.72 2.68 -6.26
C SER A 12 -14.59 2.12 -5.39
N LYS A 13 -13.52 1.60 -6.01
CA LYS A 13 -12.31 1.15 -5.30
C LYS A 13 -11.63 2.29 -4.55
N LEU A 14 -11.52 3.46 -5.17
CA LEU A 14 -10.96 4.65 -4.52
C LEU A 14 -11.78 5.06 -3.29
N VAL A 15 -13.10 5.09 -3.41
CA VAL A 15 -14.01 5.44 -2.30
C VAL A 15 -13.86 4.46 -1.14
N LEU A 16 -13.87 3.15 -1.40
CA LEU A 16 -13.73 2.11 -0.36
C LEU A 16 -12.38 2.22 0.36
N ASN A 17 -11.29 2.36 -0.39
CA ASN A 17 -9.95 2.48 0.19
C ASN A 17 -9.81 3.79 1.00
N SER A 18 -10.38 4.89 0.50
CA SER A 18 -10.35 6.19 1.18
C SER A 18 -11.16 6.15 2.47
N LEU A 19 -12.28 5.41 2.49
CA LEU A 19 -13.12 5.25 3.67
C LEU A 19 -12.36 4.52 4.79
N LEU A 20 -11.70 3.39 4.47
CA LEU A 20 -10.85 2.67 5.41
C LEU A 20 -9.73 3.55 5.94
N GLY A 21 -9.02 4.26 5.07
CA GLY A 21 -7.97 5.21 5.45
C GLY A 21 -8.48 6.32 6.35
N LYS A 22 -9.70 6.81 6.09
CA LYS A 22 -10.33 7.85 6.93
C LYS A 22 -10.69 7.35 8.31
N PHE A 23 -11.24 6.15 8.44
CA PHE A 23 -11.52 5.55 9.75
C PHE A 23 -10.24 5.28 10.55
N SER A 24 -9.19 4.81 9.90
CA SER A 24 -7.91 4.47 10.51
C SER A 24 -7.00 5.67 10.77
N GLN A 25 -7.42 6.88 10.35
CA GLN A 25 -6.61 8.09 10.48
C GLN A 25 -6.40 8.45 11.94
N ARG A 26 -5.15 8.66 12.35
CA ARG A 26 -4.83 9.19 13.67
C ARG A 26 -5.32 10.64 13.80
N SER A 27 -5.89 10.96 14.95
CA SER A 27 -6.32 12.32 15.28
C SER A 27 -5.19 13.20 15.82
N ASP A 28 -4.09 12.60 16.25
CA ASP A 28 -2.93 13.24 16.88
C ASP A 28 -1.74 13.48 15.93
N HIS A 29 -2.00 13.42 14.62
CA HIS A 29 -0.93 13.64 13.64
C HIS A 29 -0.36 15.06 13.71
N VAL A 30 0.93 15.16 13.44
CA VAL A 30 1.65 16.42 13.34
C VAL A 30 1.24 17.15 12.04
N ILE A 31 0.93 18.42 12.17
CA ILE A 31 0.63 19.30 11.05
C ILE A 31 1.86 20.13 10.77
N ASN A 32 2.39 20.04 9.56
CA ASN A 32 3.54 20.81 9.11
C ASN A 32 3.07 22.08 8.41
N LYS A 33 3.64 23.22 8.77
CA LYS A 33 3.38 24.53 8.16
C LYS A 33 4.68 25.25 7.89
N VAL A 34 4.72 25.96 6.78
CA VAL A 34 5.79 26.92 6.48
C VAL A 34 5.24 28.32 6.72
N VAL A 35 5.93 29.11 7.51
CA VAL A 35 5.56 30.48 7.90
C VAL A 35 6.69 31.43 7.61
N SER A 36 6.35 32.68 7.28
CA SER A 36 7.30 33.72 6.90
C SER A 36 7.24 34.96 7.80
N SER A 37 6.28 35.01 8.75
CA SER A 37 6.10 36.17 9.61
C SER A 37 6.05 35.78 11.11
N GLU A 38 6.50 36.70 11.96
CA GLU A 38 6.38 36.53 13.41
C GLU A 38 4.90 36.50 13.85
N ALA A 39 4.04 37.23 13.16
CA ALA A 39 2.60 37.23 13.43
C ALA A 39 1.97 35.84 13.24
N ASP A 40 2.40 35.12 12.18
CA ASP A 40 1.91 33.76 11.95
C ASP A 40 2.41 32.78 13.02
N ILE A 41 3.64 32.91 13.48
CA ILE A 41 4.19 32.11 14.58
C ILE A 41 3.42 32.39 15.87
N SER A 42 3.23 33.68 16.19
CA SER A 42 2.48 34.13 17.38
C SER A 42 1.05 33.59 17.40
N LYS A 43 0.36 33.57 16.24
CA LYS A 43 -0.97 32.97 16.10
C LYS A 43 -1.01 31.52 16.56
N TYR A 44 -0.02 30.73 16.20
CA TYR A 44 0.06 29.32 16.63
C TYR A 44 0.52 29.17 18.05
N PHE A 45 1.41 30.05 18.54
CA PHE A 45 1.87 30.05 19.91
C PHE A 45 0.74 30.28 20.90
N TYR A 46 -0.15 31.24 20.64
CA TYR A 46 -1.32 31.54 21.48
C TYR A 46 -2.56 30.71 21.09
N SER A 47 -2.46 29.76 20.20
CA SER A 47 -3.60 28.95 19.77
C SER A 47 -4.19 28.14 20.93
N LYS A 48 -5.52 28.15 21.04
CA LYS A 48 -6.26 27.26 21.96
C LYS A 48 -6.30 25.82 21.49
N THR A 49 -6.12 25.58 20.17
CA THR A 49 -6.29 24.28 19.52
C THR A 49 -4.98 23.53 19.31
N PHE A 50 -3.91 24.27 19.07
CA PHE A 50 -2.60 23.71 18.72
C PHE A 50 -1.53 24.05 19.73
N THR A 51 -0.51 23.20 19.79
CA THR A 51 0.78 23.46 20.47
C THR A 51 1.85 23.30 19.42
N ILE A 52 2.81 24.22 19.37
CA ILE A 52 4.01 24.09 18.56
C ILE A 52 4.88 23.01 19.24
N SER A 53 5.20 21.95 18.50
CA SER A 53 6.07 20.88 18.98
C SER A 53 7.52 21.11 18.56
N ASP A 54 7.72 21.79 17.42
CA ASP A 54 9.06 22.08 16.93
C ASP A 54 9.06 23.26 15.94
N ILE A 55 10.19 23.95 15.83
CA ILE A 55 10.42 25.07 14.91
C ILE A 55 11.80 24.93 14.29
N PHE A 56 11.87 24.94 12.95
CA PHE A 56 13.11 24.90 12.20
C PHE A 56 13.21 26.10 11.27
N ALA A 57 14.30 26.81 11.30
CA ALA A 57 14.61 27.82 10.29
C ALA A 57 14.97 27.13 8.97
N LEU A 58 14.23 27.39 7.90
CA LEU A 58 14.56 26.92 6.56
C LEU A 58 15.55 27.84 5.86
N ASN A 59 15.36 29.12 6.05
CA ASN A 59 16.26 30.19 5.59
C ASN A 59 15.96 31.49 6.36
N LYS A 60 16.56 32.61 5.96
CA LYS A 60 16.34 33.91 6.61
C LYS A 60 14.92 34.47 6.51
N TYR A 61 14.06 33.90 5.66
CA TYR A 61 12.69 34.36 5.43
C TYR A 61 11.63 33.39 5.88
N PHE A 62 11.95 32.09 5.97
CA PHE A 62 10.95 31.04 6.20
C PHE A 62 11.34 30.13 7.37
N CYS A 63 10.37 29.83 8.22
CA CYS A 63 10.46 28.81 9.25
C CYS A 63 9.45 27.69 8.97
N HIS A 64 9.86 26.46 9.23
CA HIS A 64 8.99 25.31 9.29
C HIS A 64 8.55 25.09 10.73
N ILE A 65 7.26 25.04 10.98
CA ILE A 65 6.70 24.76 12.29
C ILE A 65 5.94 23.43 12.27
N GLN A 66 6.12 22.67 13.33
CA GLN A 66 5.36 21.46 13.59
C GLN A 66 4.32 21.72 14.69
N LEU A 67 3.08 21.43 14.36
CA LEU A 67 1.93 21.66 15.23
C LEU A 67 1.31 20.34 15.66
N LYS A 68 1.04 20.20 16.95
CA LYS A 68 0.22 19.11 17.51
C LYS A 68 -1.07 19.66 18.08
N ARG A 69 -2.17 18.92 17.94
CA ARG A 69 -3.44 19.29 18.60
C ARG A 69 -3.31 19.10 20.11
N LYS A 70 -3.85 20.05 20.87
CA LYS A 70 -3.92 19.93 22.34
C LYS A 70 -4.86 18.78 22.71
N ARG A 71 -4.55 18.02 23.77
CA ARG A 71 -5.33 16.84 24.20
C ARG A 71 -6.83 17.14 24.38
N LYS A 72 -7.19 18.30 24.94
CA LYS A 72 -8.59 18.72 25.11
C LYS A 72 -9.37 18.82 23.81
N THR A 73 -8.70 19.09 22.68
CA THR A 73 -9.32 19.17 21.36
C THR A 73 -9.33 17.83 20.61
N LEU A 74 -8.53 16.86 21.05
CA LEU A 74 -8.55 15.49 20.52
C LEU A 74 -9.80 14.71 20.97
N LEU A 75 -10.37 15.06 22.09
CA LEU A 75 -11.62 14.46 22.63
C LEU A 75 -12.87 15.05 22.00
N ASN A 76 -12.75 15.86 20.94
CA ASN A 76 -13.91 16.43 20.26
C ASN A 76 -14.70 15.31 19.56
N PRO A 77 -15.99 15.10 19.90
CA PRO A 77 -16.84 14.07 19.31
C PRO A 77 -17.07 14.23 17.80
N ASN A 78 -16.69 15.37 17.23
CA ASN A 78 -16.75 15.63 15.77
C ASN A 78 -15.60 15.02 14.97
N LEU A 79 -14.67 14.29 15.61
CA LEU A 79 -13.63 13.55 14.89
C LEU A 79 -14.28 12.40 14.11
N ARG A 80 -14.30 12.54 12.79
CA ARG A 80 -14.85 11.55 11.83
C ARG A 80 -13.90 10.36 11.62
N THR A 81 -13.27 9.89 12.70
CA THR A 81 -12.34 8.76 12.67
C THR A 81 -12.79 7.73 13.70
N ASN A 82 -12.68 6.46 13.35
CA ASN A 82 -12.98 5.36 14.25
C ASN A 82 -11.94 4.25 14.05
N CYS A 83 -10.85 4.31 14.80
CA CYS A 83 -9.76 3.36 14.71
C CYS A 83 -10.17 1.92 15.02
N ILE A 84 -11.27 1.72 15.80
CA ILE A 84 -11.78 0.39 16.10
C ILE A 84 -12.32 -0.26 14.83
N ILE A 85 -13.12 0.48 14.04
CA ILE A 85 -13.62 -0.02 12.74
C ILE A 85 -12.44 -0.33 11.83
N GLY A 86 -11.46 0.57 11.74
CA GLY A 86 -10.26 0.33 10.93
C GLY A 86 -9.50 -0.92 11.36
N ALA A 87 -9.32 -1.12 12.67
CA ALA A 87 -8.67 -2.31 13.23
C ALA A 87 -9.46 -3.60 12.93
N GLN A 88 -10.79 -3.57 13.07
CA GLN A 88 -11.64 -4.72 12.76
C GLN A 88 -11.55 -5.11 11.29
N VAL A 89 -11.63 -4.16 10.35
CA VAL A 89 -11.52 -4.44 8.92
C VAL A 89 -10.17 -5.09 8.59
N VAL A 90 -9.09 -4.56 9.15
CA VAL A 90 -7.73 -5.15 8.95
C VAL A 90 -7.64 -6.55 9.56
N SER A 91 -8.26 -6.79 10.72
CA SER A 91 -8.26 -8.10 11.38
C SER A 91 -9.03 -9.13 10.55
N TYR A 92 -10.21 -8.80 10.05
CA TYR A 92 -10.97 -9.69 9.15
C TYR A 92 -10.23 -9.97 7.85
N SER A 93 -9.57 -8.97 7.28
CA SER A 93 -8.76 -9.17 6.07
C SER A 93 -7.61 -10.15 6.32
N ARG A 94 -6.93 -10.04 7.47
CA ARG A 94 -5.86 -10.97 7.85
C ARG A 94 -6.38 -12.38 8.08
N GLU A 95 -7.49 -12.52 8.77
CA GLU A 95 -8.14 -13.82 9.01
C GLU A 95 -8.52 -14.48 7.68
N PHE A 96 -9.18 -13.73 6.79
CA PHE A 96 -9.53 -14.20 5.45
C PHE A 96 -8.32 -14.70 4.67
N MET A 97 -7.24 -13.91 4.62
CA MET A 97 -6.01 -14.28 3.93
C MET A 97 -5.36 -15.52 4.57
N HIS A 98 -5.35 -15.61 5.90
CA HIS A 98 -4.81 -16.77 6.61
C HIS A 98 -5.60 -18.06 6.28
N GLN A 99 -6.92 -17.99 6.23
CA GLN A 99 -7.75 -19.13 5.82
C GLN A 99 -7.41 -19.58 4.40
N LYS A 100 -7.19 -18.63 3.47
CA LYS A 100 -6.78 -18.94 2.09
C LYS A 100 -5.38 -19.57 2.01
N MET A 101 -4.47 -19.16 2.87
CA MET A 101 -3.15 -19.80 2.98
C MET A 101 -3.28 -21.25 3.47
N LEU A 102 -4.11 -21.52 4.47
CA LEU A 102 -4.38 -22.88 4.95
C LEU A 102 -5.04 -23.76 3.86
N GLU A 103 -5.93 -23.21 3.04
CA GLU A 103 -6.49 -23.93 1.91
C GLU A 103 -5.41 -24.33 0.88
N LEU A 104 -4.44 -23.44 0.61
CA LEU A 104 -3.29 -23.74 -0.24
C LEU A 104 -2.36 -24.79 0.35
N GLU A 105 -2.07 -24.71 1.65
CA GLU A 105 -1.22 -25.70 2.34
C GLU A 105 -1.80 -27.12 2.25
N LYS A 106 -3.13 -27.28 2.38
CA LYS A 106 -3.82 -28.56 2.20
C LYS A 106 -3.61 -29.18 0.81
N LEU A 107 -3.32 -28.35 -0.19
CA LEU A 107 -3.00 -28.78 -1.56
C LEU A 107 -1.50 -29.00 -1.79
N ASN A 108 -0.69 -29.02 -0.71
CA ASN A 108 0.78 -29.09 -0.79
C ASN A 108 1.38 -27.99 -1.68
N SER A 109 0.78 -26.82 -1.67
CA SER A 109 1.34 -25.63 -2.34
C SER A 109 2.41 -24.99 -1.46
N LYS A 110 3.37 -24.32 -2.10
CA LYS A 110 4.39 -23.53 -1.40
C LYS A 110 4.03 -22.04 -1.54
N ILE A 111 3.74 -21.40 -0.41
CA ILE A 111 3.53 -19.95 -0.37
C ILE A 111 4.90 -19.28 -0.45
N LEU A 112 5.08 -18.42 -1.44
CA LEU A 112 6.34 -17.73 -1.72
C LEU A 112 6.32 -16.30 -1.16
N TYR A 113 5.16 -15.63 -1.21
CA TYR A 113 5.01 -14.25 -0.76
C TYR A 113 3.56 -13.91 -0.43
N MET A 114 3.37 -13.04 0.54
CA MET A 114 2.07 -12.46 0.91
C MET A 114 2.24 -10.97 1.21
N ASP A 115 1.33 -10.14 0.67
CA ASP A 115 1.24 -8.72 1.03
C ASP A 115 -0.23 -8.30 1.08
N THR A 116 -0.71 -8.04 2.27
CA THR A 116 -2.06 -7.52 2.62
C THR A 116 -3.22 -8.31 1.99
N ASP A 117 -3.40 -8.26 0.68
CA ASP A 117 -4.51 -8.81 -0.11
C ASP A 117 -4.03 -9.61 -1.34
N SER A 118 -2.74 -9.92 -1.39
CA SER A 118 -2.15 -10.66 -2.51
C SER A 118 -1.28 -11.83 -2.04
N LEU A 119 -1.26 -12.90 -2.84
CA LEU A 119 -0.49 -14.11 -2.61
C LEU A 119 0.29 -14.49 -3.86
N ILE A 120 1.55 -14.88 -3.67
CA ILE A 120 2.35 -15.56 -4.68
C ILE A 120 2.64 -16.96 -4.14
N PHE A 121 2.27 -17.97 -4.88
CA PHE A 121 2.44 -19.36 -4.46
C PHE A 121 2.77 -20.27 -5.65
N SER A 122 3.38 -21.40 -5.36
CA SER A 122 3.66 -22.46 -6.31
C SER A 122 2.70 -23.62 -6.08
N LEU A 123 2.01 -24.06 -7.11
CA LEU A 123 1.06 -25.17 -7.06
C LEU A 123 1.46 -26.20 -8.13
N LYS A 124 1.49 -27.47 -7.75
CA LYS A 124 1.84 -28.56 -8.68
C LYS A 124 0.82 -28.72 -9.82
N ASN A 125 -0.44 -28.43 -9.54
CA ASN A 125 -1.52 -28.50 -10.50
C ASN A 125 -2.36 -27.22 -10.45
N TYR A 126 -2.10 -26.29 -11.39
CA TYR A 126 -2.73 -24.97 -11.44
C TYR A 126 -4.24 -24.99 -11.69
N GLN A 127 -4.82 -26.13 -12.12
CA GLN A 127 -6.25 -26.25 -12.39
C GLN A 127 -7.11 -26.28 -11.12
N ASN A 128 -6.51 -26.49 -9.96
CA ASN A 128 -7.22 -26.65 -8.68
C ASN A 128 -6.94 -25.52 -7.69
N VAL A 129 -6.90 -24.27 -8.15
CA VAL A 129 -6.82 -23.13 -7.24
C VAL A 129 -8.09 -23.08 -6.39
N PRO A 130 -7.98 -23.11 -5.03
CA PRO A 130 -9.16 -23.25 -4.16
C PRO A 130 -9.92 -21.93 -3.98
N PHE A 131 -9.63 -20.94 -4.78
CA PHE A 131 -10.23 -19.60 -4.68
C PHE A 131 -11.20 -19.36 -5.82
N LYS A 132 -12.27 -18.63 -5.52
CA LYS A 132 -13.14 -18.09 -6.55
C LYS A 132 -12.40 -16.98 -7.30
N MET A 133 -12.14 -17.22 -8.58
CA MET A 133 -11.46 -16.30 -9.47
C MET A 133 -12.47 -15.53 -10.29
N SER A 134 -12.63 -14.24 -10.05
CA SER A 134 -13.53 -13.39 -10.84
C SER A 134 -13.12 -11.91 -10.77
N PRO A 135 -13.63 -11.06 -11.67
CA PRO A 135 -13.40 -9.62 -11.59
C PRO A 135 -14.24 -8.91 -10.51
N CYS A 136 -15.09 -9.62 -9.76
CA CYS A 136 -15.93 -9.04 -8.71
C CYS A 136 -15.12 -8.63 -7.48
N PHE A 137 -15.63 -7.65 -6.72
CA PHE A 137 -15.04 -7.30 -5.44
C PHE A 137 -15.17 -8.45 -4.45
N GLY A 138 -14.08 -8.74 -3.72
CA GLY A 138 -14.01 -9.83 -2.76
C GLY A 138 -13.52 -11.16 -3.35
N ASP A 139 -13.53 -11.31 -4.68
CA ASP A 139 -12.95 -12.47 -5.34
C ASP A 139 -11.50 -12.21 -5.75
N PHE A 140 -10.72 -13.27 -5.89
CA PHE A 140 -9.35 -13.18 -6.39
C PHE A 140 -9.31 -13.01 -7.92
N LYS A 141 -8.24 -12.40 -8.40
CA LYS A 141 -7.92 -12.31 -9.83
C LYS A 141 -6.46 -12.62 -10.07
N TYR A 142 -6.14 -13.16 -11.20
CA TYR A 142 -4.75 -13.28 -11.64
C TYR A 142 -4.18 -11.91 -11.98
N GLU A 143 -3.03 -11.57 -11.43
CA GLU A 143 -2.29 -10.36 -11.81
C GLU A 143 -1.42 -10.60 -13.04
N ILE A 144 -0.92 -11.83 -13.21
CA ILE A 144 -0.24 -12.29 -14.41
C ILE A 144 -1.25 -13.12 -15.22
N PRO A 145 -1.43 -12.86 -16.52
CA PRO A 145 -2.32 -13.63 -17.39
C PRO A 145 -1.98 -15.13 -17.39
N LEU A 146 -2.99 -15.99 -17.51
CA LEU A 146 -2.81 -17.45 -17.48
C LEU A 146 -2.04 -18.02 -18.67
N ASP A 147 -1.97 -17.28 -19.77
CA ASP A 147 -1.17 -17.59 -20.96
C ASP A 147 0.32 -17.31 -20.81
N CYS A 148 0.72 -16.82 -19.61
CA CYS A 148 2.10 -16.51 -19.32
C CYS A 148 2.79 -17.65 -18.56
N GLN A 149 4.04 -17.92 -18.92
CA GLN A 149 4.92 -18.82 -18.18
C GLN A 149 5.82 -18.02 -17.24
N ILE A 150 5.69 -18.23 -15.93
CA ILE A 150 6.60 -17.64 -14.94
C ILE A 150 7.93 -18.39 -15.00
N LEU A 151 9.03 -17.68 -15.24
CA LEU A 151 10.36 -18.21 -15.38
C LEU A 151 11.15 -18.13 -14.08
N SER A 152 11.04 -17.03 -13.38
CA SER A 152 11.77 -16.81 -12.13
C SER A 152 10.99 -15.88 -11.17
N TYR A 153 11.25 -16.08 -9.90
CA TYR A 153 10.72 -15.27 -8.81
C TYR A 153 11.83 -15.03 -7.79
N PHE A 154 12.02 -13.78 -7.40
CA PHE A 154 12.98 -13.35 -6.41
C PHE A 154 12.29 -12.46 -5.38
N SER A 155 12.63 -12.61 -4.10
CA SER A 155 12.15 -11.74 -3.04
C SER A 155 13.25 -11.46 -2.03
N LEU A 156 13.44 -10.18 -1.71
CA LEU A 156 14.37 -9.71 -0.67
C LEU A 156 13.65 -9.34 0.64
N GLY A 157 12.33 -9.46 0.67
CA GLY A 157 11.53 -9.13 1.84
C GLY A 157 10.26 -8.36 1.51
N PRO A 158 9.59 -7.78 2.51
CA PRO A 158 8.31 -7.10 2.31
C PRO A 158 8.37 -5.98 1.28
N LYS A 159 7.50 -6.05 0.28
CA LYS A 159 7.38 -5.09 -0.84
C LYS A 159 8.63 -4.98 -1.74
N ASN A 160 9.52 -5.98 -1.68
CA ASN A 160 10.70 -6.08 -2.52
C ASN A 160 10.69 -7.44 -3.21
N PHE A 161 10.24 -7.50 -4.46
CA PHE A 161 10.27 -8.72 -5.26
C PHE A 161 10.35 -8.43 -6.75
N ALA A 162 10.81 -9.41 -7.51
CA ALA A 162 10.81 -9.41 -8.96
C ALA A 162 10.25 -10.74 -9.49
N ILE A 163 9.45 -10.65 -10.54
CA ILE A 163 8.89 -11.79 -11.27
C ILE A 163 9.26 -11.61 -12.74
N GLN A 164 9.89 -12.61 -13.33
CA GLN A 164 10.11 -12.68 -14.76
C GLN A 164 9.16 -13.71 -15.36
N PHE A 165 8.49 -13.34 -16.43
CA PHE A 165 7.58 -14.24 -17.13
C PHE A 165 7.67 -14.04 -18.65
N SER A 166 7.31 -15.08 -19.39
CA SER A 166 7.20 -15.05 -20.84
C SER A 166 5.74 -15.01 -21.26
N GLN A 167 5.40 -14.11 -22.16
CA GLN A 167 4.09 -14.03 -22.81
C GLN A 167 4.28 -14.03 -24.32
N ASN A 168 3.76 -15.06 -25.00
CA ASN A 168 3.93 -15.24 -26.45
C ASN A 168 5.41 -15.15 -26.90
N GLY A 169 6.32 -15.71 -26.12
CA GLY A 169 7.76 -15.67 -26.40
C GLY A 169 8.46 -14.36 -26.05
N VAL A 170 7.74 -13.35 -25.58
CA VAL A 170 8.29 -12.07 -25.14
C VAL A 170 8.53 -12.09 -23.63
N LEU A 171 9.75 -11.77 -23.21
CA LEU A 171 10.10 -11.66 -21.79
C LEU A 171 9.53 -10.35 -21.21
N LYS A 172 8.90 -10.46 -20.06
CA LYS A 172 8.36 -9.34 -19.28
C LYS A 172 8.74 -9.49 -17.83
N ASP A 173 8.92 -8.35 -17.16
CA ASP A 173 9.28 -8.28 -15.75
C ASP A 173 8.26 -7.47 -14.96
N ILE A 174 7.96 -7.94 -13.75
CA ILE A 174 7.28 -7.16 -12.71
C ILE A 174 8.27 -6.98 -11.58
N VAL A 175 8.64 -5.75 -11.30
CA VAL A 175 9.54 -5.41 -10.19
C VAL A 175 8.82 -4.49 -9.22
N LYS A 176 8.87 -4.83 -7.94
CA LYS A 176 8.37 -4.02 -6.82
C LYS A 176 9.51 -3.73 -5.87
N LEU A 177 9.75 -2.45 -5.61
CA LEU A 177 10.76 -1.99 -4.67
C LEU A 177 10.14 -1.00 -3.68
N ARG A 178 10.33 -1.27 -2.41
CA ARG A 178 9.82 -0.42 -1.34
C ARG A 178 10.44 0.97 -1.40
N GLY A 179 9.58 1.99 -1.48
CA GLY A 179 10.02 3.39 -1.50
C GLY A 179 10.48 3.91 -2.87
N VAL A 180 10.49 3.04 -3.89
CA VAL A 180 10.86 3.44 -5.27
C VAL A 180 9.64 3.37 -6.17
N THR A 181 9.34 4.48 -6.85
CA THR A 181 8.27 4.53 -7.84
C THR A 181 8.85 4.20 -9.22
N LEU A 182 8.48 3.06 -9.77
CA LEU A 182 8.93 2.59 -11.09
C LEU A 182 8.07 3.10 -12.26
N SER A 183 7.24 4.12 -12.02
CA SER A 183 6.42 4.74 -13.07
C SER A 183 7.23 5.60 -14.04
N ASN A 184 8.44 5.98 -13.69
CA ASN A 184 9.34 6.73 -14.54
C ASN A 184 10.10 5.77 -15.48
N GLU A 185 10.13 6.06 -16.79
CA GLU A 185 10.84 5.25 -17.79
C GLU A 185 12.33 5.05 -17.48
N LEU A 186 12.98 6.04 -16.87
CA LEU A 186 14.37 5.94 -16.41
C LEU A 186 14.52 4.84 -15.35
N ASN A 187 13.63 4.79 -14.37
CA ASN A 187 13.68 3.78 -13.31
C ASN A 187 13.40 2.37 -13.86
N LYS A 188 12.54 2.25 -14.89
CA LYS A 188 12.27 0.97 -15.56
C LYS A 188 13.46 0.45 -16.35
N LYS A 189 14.30 1.35 -16.90
CA LYS A 189 15.52 0.98 -17.64
C LYS A 189 16.66 0.55 -16.73
N ILE A 190 16.71 1.07 -15.52
CA ILE A 190 17.80 0.82 -14.55
C ILE A 190 17.49 -0.42 -13.70
N ILE A 191 16.22 -0.68 -13.41
CA ILE A 191 15.80 -1.73 -12.50
C ILE A 191 14.97 -2.73 -13.29
N ASP A 192 15.62 -3.76 -13.78
CA ASP A 192 15.01 -4.96 -14.38
C ASP A 192 15.26 -6.18 -13.49
N SER A 193 14.74 -7.34 -13.86
CA SER A 193 14.94 -8.59 -13.12
C SER A 193 16.40 -9.01 -13.08
N LYS A 194 17.20 -8.71 -14.11
CA LYS A 194 18.63 -9.05 -14.19
C LYS A 194 19.45 -8.22 -13.21
N THR A 195 19.16 -6.92 -13.11
CA THR A 195 19.78 -6.02 -12.13
C THR A 195 19.46 -6.48 -10.72
N TYR A 196 18.22 -6.92 -10.48
CA TYR A 196 17.78 -7.45 -9.19
C TYR A 196 18.50 -8.75 -8.82
N ASP A 197 18.76 -9.64 -9.80
CA ASP A 197 19.52 -10.88 -9.60
C ASP A 197 21.00 -10.62 -9.24
N VAL A 198 21.60 -9.58 -9.77
CA VAL A 198 22.96 -9.15 -9.41
C VAL A 198 23.04 -8.71 -7.94
N TYR A 199 22.06 -7.95 -7.45
CA TYR A 199 22.01 -7.54 -6.05
C TYR A 199 21.78 -8.72 -5.08
N LEU A 200 21.19 -9.82 -5.54
CA LEU A 200 20.99 -11.02 -4.72
C LEU A 200 22.25 -11.87 -4.57
N LYS A 201 23.18 -11.76 -5.52
CA LYS A 201 24.41 -12.57 -5.57
C LYS A 201 25.63 -11.84 -4.99
N SER A 202 25.50 -10.54 -4.69
CA SER A 202 26.49 -9.70 -3.99
C SER A 202 26.28 -9.71 -2.49
#